data_007ccc10cd1a528557b685bb091b13b0
#
_entry.id   007ccc10cd1a528557b685bb091b13b0
#
_cell.length_a   1.000
_cell.length_b   1.000
_cell.length_c   1.000
_cell.angle_alpha   90.00
_cell.angle_beta   90.00
_cell.angle_gamma   90.00
#
_symmetry.space_group_name_H-M   'P 1'
#
loop_
_entity.id
_entity.type
_entity.pdbx_description
1 polymer ?
#
loop_
_entity_poly.entity_id
_entity_poly.type
_entity_poly.pdbx_seq_one_letter_code
_entity_poly.pdbx_strand_id
1 'polypeptide(L)'
;MKRALTIAAMAALVAAPAAWAGDAAKGKAKAAQVCAACHGPDGNKPSAPDQPVLAGQYEDYLIQALHAYKSGKRSNPIMKGFASTLSDQDIEDVAAWFSSQPSKLHSQR
;
A
#
# COMPACT_ATOMS: atom_id res chain seq x y z
N MET A 1 -35.50 -52.03 10.98
CA MET A 1 -34.64 -51.37 9.99
C MET A 1 -34.29 -49.99 10.50
N LYS A 2 -33.11 -49.77 10.97
CA LYS A 2 -32.62 -48.43 11.40
C LYS A 2 -32.04 -47.72 10.19
N ARG A 3 -32.72 -46.68 9.68
CA ARG A 3 -32.15 -45.83 8.66
C ARG A 3 -31.15 -44.87 9.34
N ALA A 4 -29.88 -45.05 9.06
CA ALA A 4 -28.86 -44.07 9.50
C ALA A 4 -29.01 -42.82 8.62
N LEU A 5 -29.44 -41.71 9.22
CA LEU A 5 -29.36 -40.39 8.62
C LEU A 5 -27.94 -39.90 8.69
N THR A 6 -27.23 -39.99 7.60
CA THR A 6 -25.92 -39.38 7.47
C THR A 6 -26.14 -37.88 7.23
N ILE A 7 -26.00 -37.07 8.26
CA ILE A 7 -25.99 -35.63 8.10
C ILE A 7 -24.61 -35.28 7.56
N ALA A 8 -24.53 -35.01 6.26
CA ALA A 8 -23.34 -34.41 5.68
C ALA A 8 -23.27 -32.96 6.14
N ALA A 9 -22.41 -32.66 7.09
CA ALA A 9 -22.10 -31.29 7.45
C ALA A 9 -21.31 -30.66 6.31
N MET A 10 -21.97 -29.89 5.46
CA MET A 10 -21.27 -29.01 4.53
C MET A 10 -20.63 -27.89 5.35
N ALA A 11 -19.31 -27.98 5.57
CA ALA A 11 -18.54 -26.85 6.03
C ALA A 11 -18.54 -25.81 4.90
N ALA A 12 -19.35 -24.75 5.05
CA ALA A 12 -19.25 -23.59 4.20
C ALA A 12 -17.91 -22.92 4.48
N LEU A 13 -16.96 -23.07 3.57
CA LEU A 13 -15.76 -22.24 3.53
C LEU A 13 -16.23 -20.82 3.20
N VAL A 14 -16.44 -20.02 4.24
CA VAL A 14 -16.55 -18.57 4.09
C VAL A 14 -15.14 -18.09 3.77
N ALA A 15 -14.86 -17.88 2.48
CA ALA A 15 -13.69 -17.13 2.09
C ALA A 15 -13.84 -15.74 2.70
N ALA A 16 -13.03 -15.44 3.74
CA ALA A 16 -12.91 -14.07 4.20
C ALA A 16 -12.55 -13.20 2.99
N PRO A 17 -13.29 -12.11 2.70
CA PRO A 17 -12.85 -11.19 1.65
C PRO A 17 -11.39 -10.83 1.96
N ALA A 18 -10.52 -10.90 0.93
CA ALA A 18 -9.17 -10.39 1.01
C ALA A 18 -9.27 -8.86 1.19
N ALA A 19 -9.71 -8.43 2.40
CA ALA A 19 -9.92 -7.06 2.74
C ALA A 19 -8.56 -6.40 2.78
N TRP A 20 -8.31 -5.44 1.90
CA TRP A 20 -7.28 -4.41 2.07
C TRP A 20 -5.83 -4.82 1.74
N ALA A 21 -5.56 -5.97 1.12
CA ALA A 21 -4.26 -6.22 0.53
C ALA A 21 -4.04 -5.23 -0.63
N GLY A 22 -2.89 -4.55 -0.62
CA GLY A 22 -2.53 -3.64 -1.69
C GLY A 22 -2.26 -4.39 -3.00
N ASP A 23 -2.68 -3.81 -4.11
CA ASP A 23 -2.39 -4.28 -5.46
C ASP A 23 -1.26 -3.44 -6.05
N ALA A 24 -0.08 -4.05 -6.20
CA ALA A 24 1.10 -3.35 -6.71
C ALA A 24 0.94 -2.84 -8.15
N ALA A 25 0.19 -3.53 -9.00
CA ALA A 25 -0.06 -3.08 -10.38
C ALA A 25 -0.94 -1.84 -10.41
N LYS A 26 -1.99 -1.79 -9.60
CA LYS A 26 -2.82 -0.59 -9.41
C LYS A 26 -2.02 0.52 -8.75
N GLY A 27 -1.18 0.19 -7.80
CA GLY A 27 -0.27 1.11 -7.12
C GLY A 27 0.72 1.77 -8.08
N LYS A 28 1.27 1.01 -9.02
CA LYS A 28 2.12 1.53 -10.09
C LYS A 28 1.42 2.61 -10.91
N ALA A 29 0.20 2.35 -11.32
CA ALA A 29 -0.59 3.29 -12.11
C ALA A 29 -0.93 4.56 -11.32
N LYS A 30 -1.34 4.41 -10.06
CA LYS A 30 -1.64 5.54 -9.17
C LYS A 30 -0.38 6.34 -8.85
N ALA A 31 0.73 5.68 -8.56
CA ALA A 31 2.01 6.34 -8.28
C ALA A 31 2.51 7.17 -9.47
N ALA A 32 2.32 6.68 -10.69
CA ALA A 32 2.66 7.43 -11.90
C ALA A 32 1.89 8.75 -12.01
N GLN A 33 0.66 8.79 -11.53
CA GLN A 33 -0.19 9.98 -11.56
C GLN A 33 0.11 10.97 -10.42
N VAL A 34 0.43 10.48 -9.23
CA VAL A 34 0.42 11.27 -8.00
C VAL A 34 1.80 11.42 -7.37
N CYS A 35 2.66 10.43 -7.46
CA CYS A 35 3.90 10.35 -6.70
C CYS A 35 5.16 10.58 -7.56
N ALA A 36 5.13 10.16 -8.81
CA ALA A 36 6.31 10.02 -9.64
C ALA A 36 7.04 11.33 -9.93
N ALA A 37 6.34 12.45 -10.03
CA ALA A 37 6.95 13.75 -10.32
C ALA A 37 8.02 14.14 -9.29
N CYS A 38 7.84 13.77 -8.03
CA CYS A 38 8.76 14.09 -6.94
C CYS A 38 9.63 12.91 -6.51
N HIS A 39 9.10 11.69 -6.52
CA HIS A 39 9.79 10.52 -5.99
C HIS A 39 10.36 9.57 -7.05
N GLY A 40 10.03 9.80 -8.32
CA GLY A 40 10.33 8.88 -9.42
C GLY A 40 9.28 7.77 -9.57
N PRO A 41 9.22 7.14 -10.75
CA PRO A 41 8.17 6.13 -11.04
C PRO A 41 8.23 4.90 -10.14
N ASP A 42 9.43 4.52 -9.71
CA ASP A 42 9.68 3.40 -8.81
C ASP A 42 10.07 3.83 -7.38
N GLY A 43 10.09 5.14 -7.12
CA GLY A 43 10.49 5.70 -5.83
C GLY A 43 11.98 5.83 -5.60
N ASN A 44 12.82 5.64 -6.62
CA ASN A 44 14.29 5.70 -6.51
C ASN A 44 14.92 7.03 -6.96
N LYS A 45 14.13 7.94 -7.52
CA LYS A 45 14.66 9.19 -8.10
C LYS A 45 13.97 10.41 -7.51
N PRO A 46 14.29 10.80 -6.28
CA PRO A 46 13.83 12.07 -5.74
C PRO A 46 14.29 13.23 -6.62
N SER A 47 13.39 14.20 -6.89
CA SER A 47 13.73 15.39 -7.68
C SER A 47 14.40 16.50 -6.85
N ALA A 48 14.36 16.37 -5.53
CA ALA A 48 15.00 17.30 -4.60
C ALA A 48 15.53 16.57 -3.35
N PRO A 49 16.54 17.15 -2.64
CA PRO A 49 17.18 16.48 -1.49
C PRO A 49 16.26 16.22 -0.29
N ASP A 50 15.18 16.98 -0.15
CA ASP A 50 14.19 16.85 0.93
C ASP A 50 13.12 15.77 0.66
N GLN A 51 13.15 15.16 -0.52
CA GLN A 51 12.24 14.10 -0.90
C GLN A 51 12.87 12.74 -0.63
N PRO A 52 12.22 11.86 0.17
CA PRO A 52 12.81 10.57 0.47
C PRO A 52 12.71 9.58 -0.70
N VAL A 53 13.62 8.63 -0.72
CA VAL A 53 13.50 7.41 -1.52
C VAL A 53 12.41 6.54 -0.92
N LEU A 54 11.46 6.12 -1.74
CA LEU A 54 10.33 5.29 -1.31
C LEU A 54 10.52 3.81 -1.65
N ALA A 55 11.32 3.51 -2.68
CA ALA A 55 11.56 2.15 -3.13
C ALA A 55 12.18 1.29 -2.03
N GLY A 56 11.61 0.10 -1.81
CA GLY A 56 12.09 -0.85 -0.83
C GLY A 56 11.81 -0.48 0.63
N GLN A 57 11.05 0.59 0.87
CA GLN A 57 10.60 0.94 2.22
C GLN A 57 9.58 -0.10 2.70
N TYR A 58 9.44 -0.26 4.01
CA TYR A 58 8.43 -1.17 4.57
C TYR A 58 7.02 -0.74 4.18
N GLU A 59 6.22 -1.71 3.74
CA GLU A 59 4.85 -1.45 3.27
C GLU A 59 3.98 -0.83 4.36
N ASP A 60 4.01 -1.38 5.55
CA ASP A 60 3.26 -0.88 6.70
C ASP A 60 3.70 0.53 7.13
N TYR A 61 4.98 0.85 7.03
CA TYR A 61 5.48 2.20 7.28
C TYR A 61 4.95 3.20 6.26
N LEU A 62 4.94 2.83 4.97
CA LEU A 62 4.40 3.69 3.91
C LEU A 62 2.90 3.96 4.10
N ILE A 63 2.14 2.93 4.44
CA ILE A 63 0.70 3.04 4.74
C ILE A 63 0.47 4.01 5.89
N GLN A 64 1.19 3.81 6.99
CA GLN A 64 1.07 4.65 8.18
C GLN A 64 1.47 6.10 7.89
N ALA A 65 2.56 6.32 7.16
CA ALA A 65 3.03 7.66 6.81
C ALA A 65 2.01 8.40 5.93
N LEU A 66 1.44 7.74 4.92
CA LEU A 66 0.42 8.35 4.06
C LEU A 66 -0.86 8.70 4.81
N HIS A 67 -1.33 7.84 5.69
CA HIS A 67 -2.45 8.16 6.57
C HIS A 67 -2.13 9.31 7.52
N ALA A 68 -0.93 9.38 8.04
CA ALA A 68 -0.50 10.47 8.91
C ALA A 68 -0.45 11.83 8.18
N TYR A 69 0.00 11.86 6.94
CA TYR A 69 -0.07 13.07 6.12
C TYR A 69 -1.52 13.47 5.80
N LYS A 70 -2.34 12.49 5.41
CA LYS A 70 -3.75 12.73 5.08
C LYS A 70 -4.54 13.28 6.27
N SER A 71 -4.31 12.77 7.47
CA SER A 71 -4.97 13.20 8.71
C SER A 71 -4.38 14.49 9.30
N GLY A 72 -3.20 14.91 8.86
CA GLY A 72 -2.47 16.04 9.44
C GLY A 72 -1.65 15.71 10.68
N LYS A 73 -1.57 14.45 11.10
CA LYS A 73 -0.70 14.03 12.22
C LYS A 73 0.78 14.20 11.91
N ARG A 74 1.15 14.05 10.63
CA ARG A 74 2.49 14.36 10.14
C ARG A 74 2.43 15.65 9.32
N SER A 75 3.22 16.65 9.73
CA SER A 75 3.18 17.97 9.12
C SER A 75 4.06 18.03 7.87
N ASN A 76 3.42 18.10 6.72
CA ASN A 76 4.03 18.46 5.45
C ASN A 76 2.91 18.90 4.50
N PRO A 77 2.80 20.20 4.19
CA PRO A 77 1.70 20.71 3.38
C PRO A 77 1.62 20.11 1.98
N ILE A 78 2.78 19.81 1.37
CA ILE A 78 2.84 19.22 0.03
C ILE A 78 2.33 17.79 0.07
N MET A 79 2.87 16.96 0.97
CA MET A 79 2.44 15.58 1.10
C MET A 79 1.00 15.46 1.60
N LYS A 80 0.54 16.35 2.46
CA LYS A 80 -0.88 16.42 2.85
C LYS A 80 -1.78 16.64 1.64
N GLY A 81 -1.41 17.55 0.74
CA GLY A 81 -2.16 17.82 -0.48
C GLY A 81 -2.30 16.59 -1.36
N PHE A 82 -1.20 15.88 -1.61
CA PHE A 82 -1.22 14.65 -2.40
C PHE A 82 -1.92 13.49 -1.70
N ALA A 83 -1.62 13.24 -0.44
CA ALA A 83 -2.22 12.16 0.33
C ALA A 83 -3.75 12.32 0.49
N SER A 84 -4.24 13.55 0.54
CA SER A 84 -5.67 13.86 0.61
C SER A 84 -6.44 13.41 -0.63
N THR A 85 -5.78 13.25 -1.76
CA THR A 85 -6.41 12.74 -3.01
C THR A 85 -6.53 11.22 -3.05
N LEU A 86 -5.87 10.52 -2.13
CA LEU A 86 -5.82 9.07 -2.10
C LEU A 86 -6.95 8.50 -1.25
N SER A 87 -7.63 7.46 -1.78
CA SER A 87 -8.48 6.60 -0.96
C SER A 87 -7.63 5.70 -0.07
N ASP A 88 -8.25 5.05 0.92
CA ASP A 88 -7.56 4.07 1.75
C ASP A 88 -7.00 2.92 0.90
N GLN A 89 -7.75 2.47 -0.11
CA GLN A 89 -7.26 1.46 -1.04
C GLN A 89 -6.09 1.96 -1.90
N ASP A 90 -6.13 3.21 -2.37
CA ASP A 90 -4.99 3.81 -3.09
C ASP A 90 -3.73 3.81 -2.23
N ILE A 91 -3.84 4.11 -0.95
CA ILE A 91 -2.72 4.08 -0.01
C ILE A 91 -2.13 2.68 0.10
N GLU A 92 -2.99 1.66 0.26
CA GLU A 92 -2.55 0.26 0.27
C GLU A 92 -1.84 -0.12 -1.03
N ASP A 93 -2.39 0.27 -2.17
CA ASP A 93 -1.87 -0.07 -3.49
C ASP A 93 -0.50 0.60 -3.76
N VAL A 94 -0.36 1.90 -3.49
CA VAL A 94 0.93 2.58 -3.71
C VAL A 94 2.00 2.10 -2.73
N ALA A 95 1.62 1.76 -1.52
CA ALA A 95 2.54 1.18 -0.55
C ALA A 95 3.05 -0.20 -1.01
N ALA A 96 2.16 -1.04 -1.55
CA ALA A 96 2.53 -2.33 -2.15
C ALA A 96 3.48 -2.16 -3.34
N TRP A 97 3.24 -1.16 -4.18
CA TRP A 97 4.12 -0.86 -5.31
C TRP A 97 5.52 -0.45 -4.86
N PHE A 98 5.64 0.60 -4.06
CA PHE A 98 6.95 1.13 -3.66
C PHE A 98 7.74 0.15 -2.79
N SER A 99 7.10 -0.54 -1.85
CA SER A 99 7.77 -1.51 -0.98
C SER A 99 8.38 -2.68 -1.75
N SER A 100 7.79 -3.04 -2.88
CA SER A 100 8.25 -4.14 -3.73
C SER A 100 9.37 -3.78 -4.70
N GLN A 101 9.72 -2.49 -4.81
CA GLN A 101 10.73 -2.05 -5.75
C GLN A 101 12.15 -2.31 -5.24
N PRO A 102 13.09 -2.69 -6.14
CA PRO A 102 14.50 -2.73 -5.81
C PRO A 102 14.98 -1.36 -5.33
N SER A 103 15.75 -1.32 -4.26
CA SER A 103 16.16 -0.07 -3.61
C SER A 103 17.63 -0.08 -3.22
N LYS A 104 18.21 1.13 -3.21
CA LYS A 104 19.52 1.38 -2.59
C LYS A 104 19.42 1.48 -1.06
N LEU A 105 18.21 1.53 -0.51
CA LEU A 105 17.99 1.44 0.92
C LEU A 105 18.27 0.00 1.36
N HIS A 106 19.40 -0.22 1.99
CA HIS A 106 19.70 -1.48 2.62
C HIS A 106 19.01 -1.52 3.98
N SER A 107 17.82 -2.10 4.04
CA SER A 107 17.30 -2.53 5.33
C SER A 107 18.04 -3.82 5.71
N GLN A 108 18.80 -3.77 6.77
CA GLN A 108 19.23 -5.00 7.42
C GLN A 108 17.97 -5.66 8.01
N ARG A 109 17.49 -6.65 7.31
CA ARG A 109 16.41 -7.51 7.78
C ARG A 109 16.99 -8.73 8.46
#